data_679da1208a041102e10cc541024fa75c
#
_entry.id   679da1208a041102e10cc541024fa75c
#
_cell.length_a   1.000
_cell.length_b   1.000
_cell.length_c   1.000
_cell.angle_alpha   90.00
_cell.angle_beta   90.00
_cell.angle_gamma   90.00
#
_symmetry.space_group_name_H-M   'P 1'
#
loop_
_entity.id
_entity.type
_entity.pdbx_description
1 polymer ?
#
loop_
_entity_poly.entity_id
_entity_poly.type
_entity_poly.pdbx_seq_one_letter_code
_entity_poly.pdbx_strand_id
1 'polypeptide(L)'
;MAVFLDEVSPVPVNLNVPQADDLLAIAGVRIAVTEAGIRKAQRKDLTAFVLHEASSVAGVFTQNRYCAAPVQVCQQHLGAGQPIRAFIINTGNANAGTGAPGLAAAQATAAAAAQLLGVAPAQVLPFSTGVIMEPLPLSRIEAALPALLEKTRQPEAATPAAWLEAAQGIMTTDTVPKAASAKAVVGGKTIHVTGISKGAGMIRPNMATMLGFIATDAAIAPALLQPLARQLADESFNRISVDGDTSTNDSMMLVATHQADNAPVQALDDADGQALYAALRSVAQQLAQAIVRDGEGATKFITVRVSGGQTRAECAQVAYAIAHSPLVKTAFFASDPNLGRILAAVGYAGIADLDQNRIAMHLGDVHVVQDGGRRAEYREEDGQRVMQQSDITVHVDLGRGQAEDTVWTCDLSHDYVSINADYRS
;
A
#
# COMPACT_ATOMS: atom_id res chain seq x y z
N MET A 1 -37.11 11.03 -15.35
CA MET A 1 -36.20 12.07 -15.87
C MET A 1 -34.85 11.76 -15.25
N ALA A 2 -34.01 10.97 -15.94
CA ALA A 2 -32.68 10.61 -15.48
C ALA A 2 -31.80 11.84 -15.65
N VAL A 3 -31.35 12.39 -14.56
CA VAL A 3 -30.29 13.42 -14.56
C VAL A 3 -28.99 12.65 -14.85
N PHE A 4 -28.50 12.76 -16.09
CA PHE A 4 -27.11 12.42 -16.40
C PHE A 4 -26.25 13.43 -15.64
N LEU A 5 -25.71 13.00 -14.50
CA LEU A 5 -24.58 13.67 -13.91
C LEU A 5 -23.41 13.41 -14.86
N ASP A 6 -22.82 14.48 -15.38
CA ASP A 6 -21.54 14.41 -16.10
C ASP A 6 -20.58 13.56 -15.25
N GLU A 7 -20.07 12.46 -15.82
CA GLU A 7 -19.04 11.61 -15.20
C GLU A 7 -17.74 12.45 -15.06
N VAL A 8 -17.66 13.21 -13.99
CA VAL A 8 -16.37 13.73 -13.54
C VAL A 8 -15.60 12.53 -13.02
N SER A 9 -14.62 12.06 -13.77
CA SER A 9 -13.71 11.01 -13.28
C SER A 9 -13.22 11.39 -11.89
N PRO A 10 -13.30 10.50 -10.90
CA PRO A 10 -12.89 10.81 -9.54
C PRO A 10 -11.43 11.30 -9.55
N VAL A 11 -11.19 12.48 -9.01
CA VAL A 11 -9.84 13.05 -8.86
C VAL A 11 -9.33 12.68 -7.47
N PRO A 12 -8.14 12.08 -7.36
CA PRO A 12 -7.59 11.71 -6.05
C PRO A 12 -7.40 12.93 -5.15
N VAL A 13 -7.58 12.74 -3.84
CA VAL A 13 -7.56 13.83 -2.84
C VAL A 13 -6.14 14.36 -2.66
N ASN A 14 -5.87 15.55 -3.17
CA ASN A 14 -4.58 16.25 -3.04
C ASN A 14 -3.37 15.33 -3.32
N LEU A 15 -3.47 14.49 -4.35
CA LEU A 15 -2.41 13.58 -4.78
C LEU A 15 -1.80 14.09 -6.09
N ASN A 16 -0.53 14.38 -6.06
CA ASN A 16 0.22 14.69 -7.28
C ASN A 16 0.45 13.37 -8.06
N VAL A 17 0.05 13.34 -9.32
CA VAL A 17 0.33 12.20 -10.21
C VAL A 17 1.83 12.19 -10.53
N PRO A 18 2.55 11.11 -10.20
CA PRO A 18 3.99 11.06 -10.42
C PRO A 18 4.32 11.13 -11.91
N GLN A 19 5.39 11.83 -12.23
CA GLN A 19 5.98 11.87 -13.56
C GLN A 19 7.28 11.05 -13.55
N ALA A 20 7.77 10.65 -14.74
CA ALA A 20 9.00 9.88 -14.82
C ALA A 20 10.20 10.62 -14.20
N ASP A 21 10.26 11.94 -14.35
CA ASP A 21 11.34 12.79 -13.81
C ASP A 21 11.31 12.92 -12.27
N ASP A 22 10.19 12.58 -11.63
CA ASP A 22 10.07 12.53 -10.16
C ASP A 22 10.67 11.24 -9.58
N LEU A 23 10.95 10.26 -10.43
CA LEU A 23 11.38 8.93 -10.02
C LEU A 23 12.88 8.72 -10.23
N LEU A 24 13.41 7.70 -9.57
CA LEU A 24 14.81 7.31 -9.68
C LEU A 24 14.91 5.88 -10.20
N ALA A 25 15.78 5.65 -11.18
CA ALA A 25 16.15 4.29 -11.54
C ALA A 25 16.94 3.66 -10.40
N ILE A 26 16.68 2.38 -10.11
CA ILE A 26 17.44 1.61 -9.13
C ILE A 26 18.42 0.70 -9.87
N ALA A 27 19.70 0.89 -9.62
CA ALA A 27 20.72 0.04 -10.19
C ALA A 27 20.46 -1.44 -9.79
N GLY A 28 20.52 -2.34 -10.78
CA GLY A 28 20.22 -3.77 -10.55
C GLY A 28 18.74 -4.15 -10.62
N VAL A 29 17.82 -3.22 -10.94
CA VAL A 29 16.41 -3.50 -11.24
C VAL A 29 16.12 -3.18 -12.70
N ARG A 30 15.47 -4.10 -13.40
CA ARG A 30 15.01 -3.93 -14.79
C ARG A 30 13.52 -4.28 -14.86
N ILE A 31 12.73 -3.41 -15.45
CA ILE A 31 11.28 -3.50 -15.45
C ILE A 31 10.77 -3.45 -16.89
N ALA A 32 9.76 -4.26 -17.20
CA ALA A 32 9.02 -4.17 -18.44
C ALA A 32 7.55 -4.43 -18.22
N VAL A 33 6.73 -3.87 -19.09
CA VAL A 33 5.28 -4.01 -19.06
C VAL A 33 4.76 -4.37 -20.45
N THR A 34 3.71 -5.18 -20.50
CA THR A 34 3.05 -5.54 -21.76
C THR A 34 1.56 -5.75 -21.59
N GLU A 35 0.85 -5.82 -22.70
CA GLU A 35 -0.53 -6.21 -22.79
C GLU A 35 -0.60 -7.72 -23.04
N ALA A 36 -1.07 -8.49 -22.07
CA ALA A 36 -1.33 -9.91 -22.21
C ALA A 36 -2.82 -10.22 -22.47
N GLY A 37 -3.68 -9.22 -22.28
CA GLY A 37 -5.14 -9.34 -22.44
C GLY A 37 -5.76 -10.23 -21.36
N ILE A 38 -5.28 -10.15 -20.11
CA ILE A 38 -5.73 -10.96 -18.98
C ILE A 38 -7.24 -10.85 -18.81
N ARG A 39 -7.77 -9.65 -18.84
CA ARG A 39 -9.21 -9.39 -18.73
C ARG A 39 -9.74 -8.47 -19.85
N LYS A 40 -9.13 -7.32 -20.04
CA LYS A 40 -9.51 -6.32 -21.04
C LYS A 40 -8.43 -6.21 -22.11
N ALA A 41 -8.82 -6.07 -23.38
CA ALA A 41 -7.88 -5.77 -24.45
C ALA A 41 -7.30 -4.36 -24.32
N GLN A 42 -6.14 -4.12 -24.89
CA GLN A 42 -5.47 -2.82 -24.94
C GLN A 42 -5.17 -2.22 -23.55
N ARG A 43 -4.89 -3.09 -22.59
CA ARG A 43 -4.50 -2.69 -21.23
C ARG A 43 -3.14 -3.32 -20.89
N LYS A 44 -2.23 -2.51 -20.32
CA LYS A 44 -1.02 -3.00 -19.69
C LYS A 44 -1.43 -3.81 -18.46
N ASP A 45 -1.25 -5.13 -18.48
CA ASP A 45 -1.76 -6.05 -17.47
C ASP A 45 -0.80 -7.19 -17.10
N LEU A 46 0.42 -7.14 -17.66
CA LEU A 46 1.50 -8.06 -17.27
C LEU A 46 2.80 -7.27 -17.12
N THR A 47 3.37 -7.31 -15.89
CA THR A 47 4.59 -6.59 -15.50
C THR A 47 5.65 -7.57 -15.04
N ALA A 48 6.90 -7.35 -15.43
CA ALA A 48 8.05 -8.11 -14.96
C ALA A 48 9.09 -7.19 -14.31
N PHE A 49 9.59 -7.60 -13.14
CA PHE A 49 10.83 -7.09 -12.55
C PHE A 49 11.89 -8.17 -12.67
N VAL A 50 13.05 -7.84 -13.20
CA VAL A 50 14.23 -8.70 -13.23
C VAL A 50 15.29 -8.07 -12.34
N LEU A 51 15.81 -8.84 -11.40
CA LEU A 51 16.70 -8.39 -10.35
C LEU A 51 18.14 -8.86 -10.61
N HIS A 52 19.09 -8.02 -10.22
CA HIS A 52 20.51 -8.40 -10.20
C HIS A 52 20.74 -9.64 -9.34
N GLU A 53 21.70 -10.48 -9.68
CA GLU A 53 21.94 -11.76 -9.00
C GLU A 53 22.36 -11.61 -7.53
N ALA A 54 22.98 -10.49 -7.18
CA ALA A 54 23.34 -10.19 -5.80
C ALA A 54 22.17 -9.68 -4.94
N SER A 55 20.97 -9.48 -5.53
CA SER A 55 19.85 -8.89 -4.80
C SER A 55 19.35 -9.75 -3.65
N SER A 56 19.07 -9.10 -2.54
CA SER A 56 18.33 -9.67 -1.40
C SER A 56 16.89 -9.19 -1.44
N VAL A 57 15.95 -10.09 -1.13
CA VAL A 57 14.51 -9.81 -1.19
C VAL A 57 13.83 -10.25 0.10
N ALA A 58 12.99 -9.37 0.64
CA ALA A 58 12.09 -9.70 1.75
C ALA A 58 10.65 -9.40 1.36
N GLY A 59 9.70 -10.15 1.93
CA GLY A 59 8.28 -9.99 1.66
C GLY A 59 7.43 -10.00 2.92
N VAL A 60 6.37 -9.19 2.88
CA VAL A 60 5.30 -9.16 3.89
C VAL A 60 4.00 -9.43 3.15
N PHE A 61 3.17 -10.33 3.67
CA PHE A 61 2.00 -10.85 2.95
C PHE A 61 0.74 -10.80 3.82
N THR A 62 -0.42 -10.83 3.15
CA THR A 62 -1.72 -10.87 3.80
C THR A 62 -1.83 -11.98 4.85
N GLN A 63 -2.50 -11.67 5.96
CA GLN A 63 -2.89 -12.66 6.98
C GLN A 63 -4.30 -13.21 6.75
N ASN A 64 -4.96 -12.82 5.66
CA ASN A 64 -6.26 -13.37 5.30
C ASN A 64 -6.15 -14.90 5.15
N ARG A 65 -6.98 -15.63 5.89
CA ARG A 65 -6.98 -17.12 5.82
C ARG A 65 -7.44 -17.65 4.46
N TYR A 66 -8.16 -16.83 3.71
CA TYR A 66 -8.52 -17.09 2.32
C TYR A 66 -7.44 -16.56 1.36
N CYS A 67 -6.21 -17.00 1.60
CA CYS A 67 -5.01 -16.52 0.93
C CYS A 67 -4.95 -16.97 -0.53
N ALA A 68 -4.65 -16.05 -1.43
CA ALA A 68 -4.55 -16.30 -2.86
C ALA A 68 -3.38 -17.23 -3.22
N ALA A 69 -3.53 -17.97 -4.32
CA ALA A 69 -2.52 -18.90 -4.79
C ALA A 69 -1.13 -18.26 -5.04
N PRO A 70 -0.99 -17.08 -5.68
CA PRO A 70 0.32 -16.47 -5.87
C PRO A 70 1.00 -16.13 -4.55
N VAL A 71 0.27 -15.70 -3.53
CA VAL A 71 0.85 -15.42 -2.20
C VAL A 71 1.44 -16.68 -1.57
N GLN A 72 0.72 -17.81 -1.67
CA GLN A 72 1.21 -19.13 -1.19
C GLN A 72 2.51 -19.53 -1.89
N VAL A 73 2.59 -19.34 -3.21
CA VAL A 73 3.80 -19.63 -4.00
C VAL A 73 4.94 -18.69 -3.60
N CYS A 74 4.68 -17.38 -3.44
CA CYS A 74 5.69 -16.43 -2.99
C CYS A 74 6.28 -16.81 -1.63
N GLN A 75 5.43 -17.16 -0.65
CA GLN A 75 5.87 -17.59 0.67
C GLN A 75 6.73 -18.87 0.60
N GLN A 76 6.31 -19.84 -0.23
CA GLN A 76 7.08 -21.07 -0.45
C GLN A 76 8.44 -20.80 -1.09
N HIS A 77 8.49 -19.96 -2.13
CA HIS A 77 9.72 -19.67 -2.86
C HIS A 77 10.71 -18.86 -2.01
N LEU A 78 10.25 -17.85 -1.26
CA LEU A 78 11.09 -17.13 -0.30
C LEU A 78 11.61 -18.05 0.80
N GLY A 79 10.77 -18.96 1.30
CA GLY A 79 11.15 -19.95 2.30
C GLY A 79 12.17 -21.00 1.81
N ALA A 80 12.32 -21.18 0.49
CA ALA A 80 13.33 -22.06 -0.10
C ALA A 80 14.76 -21.52 0.01
N GLY A 81 14.96 -20.25 0.42
CA GLY A 81 16.26 -19.63 0.68
C GLY A 81 17.12 -19.41 -0.57
N GLN A 82 16.54 -19.51 -1.77
CA GLN A 82 17.25 -19.19 -3.01
C GLN A 82 17.16 -17.69 -3.32
N PRO A 83 18.20 -17.09 -3.95
CA PRO A 83 18.13 -15.69 -4.36
C PRO A 83 16.99 -15.45 -5.36
N ILE A 84 16.10 -14.53 -5.06
CA ILE A 84 15.01 -14.17 -5.99
C ILE A 84 15.57 -13.36 -7.15
N ARG A 85 15.15 -13.71 -8.36
CA ARG A 85 15.64 -13.14 -9.62
C ARG A 85 14.58 -12.39 -10.40
N ALA A 86 13.29 -12.66 -10.17
CA ALA A 86 12.23 -11.96 -10.88
C ALA A 86 10.92 -11.93 -10.12
N PHE A 87 10.10 -10.93 -10.42
CA PHE A 87 8.67 -10.84 -10.10
C PHE A 87 7.88 -10.84 -11.38
N ILE A 88 6.80 -11.62 -11.46
CA ILE A 88 5.83 -11.61 -12.55
C ILE A 88 4.47 -11.24 -11.96
N ILE A 89 3.91 -10.13 -12.42
CA ILE A 89 2.70 -9.53 -11.83
C ILE A 89 1.64 -9.47 -12.92
N ASN A 90 0.52 -10.14 -12.72
CA ASN A 90 -0.65 -9.99 -13.58
C ASN A 90 -1.75 -9.16 -12.92
N THR A 91 -2.45 -8.38 -13.75
CA THR A 91 -3.54 -7.48 -13.33
C THR A 91 -4.84 -7.88 -14.03
N GLY A 92 -5.97 -7.73 -13.32
CA GLY A 92 -7.32 -8.04 -13.81
C GLY A 92 -7.87 -9.38 -13.32
N ASN A 93 -7.03 -10.29 -12.82
CA ASN A 93 -7.41 -11.55 -12.20
C ASN A 93 -6.55 -11.79 -10.95
N ALA A 94 -7.18 -12.00 -9.80
CA ALA A 94 -6.52 -12.16 -8.52
C ALA A 94 -5.95 -13.57 -8.30
N ASN A 95 -6.36 -14.56 -9.08
CA ASN A 95 -6.05 -15.97 -8.84
C ASN A 95 -6.29 -16.39 -7.37
N ALA A 96 -7.39 -15.92 -6.81
CA ALA A 96 -7.84 -16.17 -5.45
C ALA A 96 -9.16 -16.93 -5.48
N GLY A 97 -9.35 -17.85 -4.54
CA GLY A 97 -10.55 -18.72 -4.52
C GLY A 97 -10.62 -19.72 -5.67
N THR A 98 -9.48 -20.05 -6.26
CA THR A 98 -9.34 -20.91 -7.44
C THR A 98 -8.87 -22.34 -7.12
N GLY A 99 -8.63 -22.63 -5.84
CA GLY A 99 -8.25 -23.97 -5.35
C GLY A 99 -6.95 -24.50 -5.97
N ALA A 100 -6.82 -25.83 -6.08
CA ALA A 100 -5.63 -26.48 -6.62
C ALA A 100 -5.28 -26.06 -8.06
N PRO A 101 -6.24 -25.85 -8.99
CA PRO A 101 -5.94 -25.32 -10.32
C PRO A 101 -5.28 -23.94 -10.30
N GLY A 102 -5.72 -23.05 -9.38
CA GLY A 102 -5.10 -21.73 -9.24
C GLY A 102 -3.68 -21.78 -8.70
N LEU A 103 -3.41 -22.69 -7.76
CA LEU A 103 -2.06 -22.92 -7.25
C LEU A 103 -1.15 -23.44 -8.37
N ALA A 104 -1.61 -24.42 -9.16
CA ALA A 104 -0.88 -24.92 -10.32
C ALA A 104 -0.60 -23.83 -11.36
N ALA A 105 -1.56 -22.95 -11.62
CA ALA A 105 -1.38 -21.82 -12.54
C ALA A 105 -0.34 -20.81 -12.06
N ALA A 106 -0.31 -20.49 -10.74
CA ALA A 106 0.70 -19.62 -10.17
C ALA A 106 2.11 -20.25 -10.25
N GLN A 107 2.24 -21.54 -9.96
CA GLN A 107 3.49 -22.29 -10.11
C GLN A 107 3.94 -22.36 -11.57
N ALA A 108 3.03 -22.60 -12.51
CA ALA A 108 3.32 -22.62 -13.94
C ALA A 108 3.79 -21.25 -14.45
N THR A 109 3.18 -20.16 -13.99
CA THR A 109 3.64 -18.79 -14.32
C THR A 109 5.10 -18.58 -13.88
N ALA A 110 5.44 -18.97 -12.66
CA ALA A 110 6.80 -18.87 -12.14
C ALA A 110 7.78 -19.76 -12.93
N ALA A 111 7.39 -21.00 -13.25
CA ALA A 111 8.20 -21.94 -13.99
C ALA A 111 8.47 -21.48 -15.43
N ALA A 112 7.44 -20.97 -16.13
CA ALA A 112 7.59 -20.46 -17.49
C ALA A 112 8.55 -19.25 -17.55
N ALA A 113 8.41 -18.32 -16.62
CA ALA A 113 9.34 -17.19 -16.54
C ALA A 113 10.76 -17.61 -16.16
N ALA A 114 10.91 -18.54 -15.23
CA ALA A 114 12.20 -19.08 -14.81
C ALA A 114 12.94 -19.75 -15.97
N GLN A 115 12.25 -20.54 -16.79
CA GLN A 115 12.81 -21.19 -17.99
C GLN A 115 13.38 -20.14 -18.96
N LEU A 116 12.64 -19.07 -19.25
CA LEU A 116 13.06 -18.00 -20.15
C LEU A 116 14.23 -17.16 -19.60
N LEU A 117 14.33 -17.06 -18.29
CA LEU A 117 15.42 -16.34 -17.59
C LEU A 117 16.65 -17.23 -17.32
N GLY A 118 16.54 -18.55 -17.49
CA GLY A 118 17.62 -19.49 -17.16
C GLY A 118 17.88 -19.62 -15.66
N VAL A 119 16.83 -19.55 -14.83
CA VAL A 119 16.90 -19.64 -13.37
C VAL A 119 15.97 -20.74 -12.85
N ALA A 120 16.06 -21.09 -11.57
CA ALA A 120 15.14 -22.06 -10.97
C ALA A 120 13.74 -21.45 -10.75
N PRO A 121 12.65 -22.24 -10.83
CA PRO A 121 11.28 -21.75 -10.54
C PRO A 121 11.14 -21.06 -9.19
N ALA A 122 11.82 -21.55 -8.15
CA ALA A 122 11.81 -20.94 -6.82
C ALA A 122 12.48 -19.56 -6.72
N GLN A 123 13.15 -19.11 -7.79
CA GLN A 123 13.74 -17.78 -7.89
C GLN A 123 12.81 -16.74 -8.53
N VAL A 124 11.58 -17.12 -8.88
CA VAL A 124 10.57 -16.25 -9.48
C VAL A 124 9.35 -16.17 -8.56
N LEU A 125 8.92 -14.95 -8.26
CA LEU A 125 7.72 -14.69 -7.44
C LEU A 125 6.56 -14.25 -8.34
N PRO A 126 5.44 -14.99 -8.40
CA PRO A 126 4.23 -14.59 -9.10
C PRO A 126 3.35 -13.72 -8.21
N PHE A 127 2.76 -12.67 -8.76
CA PHE A 127 1.77 -11.83 -8.10
C PHE A 127 0.56 -11.65 -9.00
N SER A 128 -0.62 -11.53 -8.39
CA SER A 128 -1.88 -11.32 -9.11
C SER A 128 -2.73 -10.29 -8.38
N THR A 129 -3.51 -9.52 -9.13
CA THR A 129 -4.49 -8.59 -8.57
C THR A 129 -5.67 -8.43 -9.53
N GLY A 130 -6.89 -8.25 -9.00
CA GLY A 130 -8.11 -8.09 -9.77
C GLY A 130 -9.26 -8.95 -9.25
N VAL A 131 -10.06 -9.51 -10.14
CA VAL A 131 -11.26 -10.27 -9.76
C VAL A 131 -10.90 -11.61 -9.13
N ILE A 132 -11.59 -11.94 -8.03
CA ILE A 132 -11.49 -13.22 -7.32
C ILE A 132 -12.49 -14.25 -7.88
N MET A 133 -12.28 -15.55 -7.62
CA MET A 133 -13.14 -16.66 -8.03
C MET A 133 -13.19 -16.93 -9.55
N GLU A 134 -12.28 -16.33 -10.33
CA GLU A 134 -12.15 -16.61 -11.75
C GLU A 134 -10.85 -17.37 -12.03
N PRO A 135 -10.84 -18.40 -12.91
CA PRO A 135 -9.62 -19.07 -13.32
C PRO A 135 -8.62 -18.10 -13.94
N LEU A 136 -7.34 -18.25 -13.57
CA LEU A 136 -6.27 -17.45 -14.20
C LEU A 136 -6.10 -17.85 -15.66
N PRO A 137 -6.13 -16.93 -16.64
CA PRO A 137 -5.93 -17.26 -18.05
C PRO A 137 -4.42 -17.49 -18.35
N LEU A 138 -3.88 -18.58 -17.82
CA LEU A 138 -2.45 -18.91 -17.85
C LEU A 138 -1.87 -18.87 -19.27
N SER A 139 -2.59 -19.39 -20.27
CA SER A 139 -2.11 -19.39 -21.66
C SER A 139 -1.83 -18.01 -22.23
N ARG A 140 -2.56 -16.97 -21.78
CA ARG A 140 -2.30 -15.57 -22.18
C ARG A 140 -1.02 -15.05 -21.55
N ILE A 141 -0.76 -15.41 -20.29
CA ILE A 141 0.47 -15.06 -19.59
C ILE A 141 1.65 -15.73 -20.29
N GLU A 142 1.60 -17.05 -20.50
CA GLU A 142 2.66 -17.81 -21.16
C GLU A 142 2.98 -17.29 -22.57
N ALA A 143 1.96 -16.92 -23.34
CA ALA A 143 2.15 -16.34 -24.67
C ALA A 143 2.84 -14.97 -24.64
N ALA A 144 2.60 -14.16 -23.61
CA ALA A 144 3.17 -12.80 -23.48
C ALA A 144 4.56 -12.77 -22.84
N LEU A 145 4.91 -13.76 -22.01
CA LEU A 145 6.18 -13.80 -21.27
C LEU A 145 7.44 -13.66 -22.13
N PRO A 146 7.59 -14.33 -23.31
CA PRO A 146 8.81 -14.18 -24.10
C PRO A 146 9.10 -12.74 -24.52
N ALA A 147 8.09 -12.04 -25.05
CA ALA A 147 8.23 -10.65 -25.47
C ALA A 147 8.42 -9.70 -24.27
N LEU A 148 7.73 -9.95 -23.15
CA LEU A 148 7.88 -9.17 -21.93
C LEU A 148 9.32 -9.27 -21.38
N LEU A 149 9.86 -10.47 -21.25
CA LEU A 149 11.19 -10.68 -20.71
C LEU A 149 12.29 -10.20 -21.65
N GLU A 150 12.07 -10.23 -22.99
CA GLU A 150 13.00 -9.62 -23.93
C GLU A 150 13.06 -8.10 -23.76
N LYS A 151 11.94 -7.42 -23.48
CA LYS A 151 11.93 -5.98 -23.16
C LYS A 151 12.77 -5.68 -21.91
N THR A 152 12.85 -6.56 -20.92
CA THR A 152 13.68 -6.31 -19.74
C THR A 152 15.18 -6.26 -20.05
N ARG A 153 15.62 -6.73 -21.19
CA ARG A 153 17.02 -6.66 -21.64
C ARG A 153 17.38 -5.34 -22.30
N GLN A 154 16.39 -4.55 -22.70
CA GLN A 154 16.58 -3.26 -23.37
C GLN A 154 16.99 -2.17 -22.36
N PRO A 155 17.74 -1.13 -22.78
CA PRO A 155 18.17 -0.04 -21.90
C PRO A 155 17.01 0.66 -21.18
N GLU A 156 15.88 0.80 -21.84
CA GLU A 156 14.68 1.46 -21.34
C GLU A 156 14.13 0.80 -20.07
N ALA A 157 14.36 -0.48 -19.86
CA ALA A 157 13.95 -1.24 -18.68
C ALA A 157 14.65 -0.81 -17.38
N ALA A 158 15.72 -0.05 -17.46
CA ALA A 158 16.50 0.43 -16.31
C ALA A 158 16.35 1.96 -16.12
N THR A 159 15.21 2.53 -16.51
CA THR A 159 14.96 3.98 -16.46
C THR A 159 13.87 4.34 -15.43
N PRO A 160 13.78 5.60 -14.99
CA PRO A 160 12.66 6.07 -14.19
C PRO A 160 11.31 5.85 -14.87
N ALA A 161 11.21 5.98 -16.18
CA ALA A 161 9.99 5.74 -16.96
C ALA A 161 9.48 4.31 -16.82
N ALA A 162 10.36 3.31 -16.71
CA ALA A 162 9.96 1.92 -16.49
C ALA A 162 9.25 1.71 -15.14
N TRP A 163 9.64 2.45 -14.11
CA TRP A 163 8.94 2.46 -12.82
C TRP A 163 7.53 3.03 -12.94
N LEU A 164 7.37 4.14 -13.66
CA LEU A 164 6.06 4.74 -13.91
C LEU A 164 5.16 3.81 -14.73
N GLU A 165 5.71 3.16 -15.77
CA GLU A 165 4.97 2.15 -16.53
C GLU A 165 4.53 0.96 -15.67
N ALA A 166 5.40 0.49 -14.77
CA ALA A 166 5.05 -0.57 -13.82
C ALA A 166 3.91 -0.15 -12.88
N ALA A 167 3.98 1.09 -12.35
CA ALA A 167 2.90 1.63 -11.51
C ALA A 167 1.57 1.64 -12.26
N GLN A 168 1.56 1.99 -13.55
CA GLN A 168 0.37 1.93 -14.41
C GLN A 168 -0.08 0.48 -14.67
N GLY A 169 0.87 -0.44 -14.88
CA GLY A 169 0.61 -1.85 -15.23
C GLY A 169 -0.02 -2.65 -14.09
N ILE A 170 0.16 -2.22 -12.84
CA ILE A 170 -0.40 -2.93 -11.66
C ILE A 170 -1.72 -2.34 -11.14
N MET A 171 -2.22 -1.24 -11.71
CA MET A 171 -3.50 -0.62 -11.31
C MET A 171 -4.69 -1.55 -11.52
N THR A 172 -5.74 -1.38 -10.71
CA THR A 172 -7.05 -2.05 -10.89
C THR A 172 -8.18 -1.03 -10.97
N THR A 173 -8.73 -0.61 -9.85
CA THR A 173 -9.70 0.49 -9.70
C THR A 173 -9.02 1.83 -9.40
N ASP A 174 -7.72 1.83 -9.28
CA ASP A 174 -6.90 3.01 -9.10
C ASP A 174 -7.18 4.03 -10.22
N THR A 175 -7.31 5.30 -9.88
CA THR A 175 -7.53 6.37 -10.87
C THR A 175 -6.21 6.93 -11.39
N VAL A 176 -5.14 6.82 -10.60
CA VAL A 176 -3.79 7.29 -10.94
C VAL A 176 -2.71 6.29 -10.51
N PRO A 177 -1.56 6.22 -11.21
CA PRO A 177 -0.43 5.43 -10.77
C PRO A 177 0.16 5.99 -9.48
N LYS A 178 0.70 5.13 -8.63
CA LYS A 178 1.31 5.49 -7.35
C LYS A 178 2.78 5.08 -7.35
N ALA A 179 3.65 6.08 -7.31
CA ALA A 179 5.10 5.88 -7.29
C ALA A 179 5.76 6.98 -6.46
N ALA A 180 6.86 6.66 -5.80
CA ALA A 180 7.63 7.61 -5.01
C ALA A 180 9.11 7.23 -5.00
N SER A 181 9.99 8.24 -4.87
CA SER A 181 11.43 8.05 -4.77
C SER A 181 12.05 8.90 -3.67
N ALA A 182 13.18 8.44 -3.15
CA ALA A 182 14.01 9.17 -2.20
C ALA A 182 15.50 8.88 -2.42
N LYS A 183 16.35 9.77 -1.89
CA LYS A 183 17.82 9.60 -1.84
C LYS A 183 18.29 9.73 -0.40
N ALA A 184 19.36 9.02 -0.06
CA ALA A 184 20.08 9.24 1.20
C ALA A 184 21.59 9.04 0.97
N VAL A 185 22.39 9.42 1.95
CA VAL A 185 23.82 9.14 1.98
C VAL A 185 24.07 8.08 3.06
N VAL A 186 24.66 6.97 2.66
CA VAL A 186 24.96 5.81 3.53
C VAL A 186 26.41 5.41 3.29
N GLY A 187 27.25 5.43 4.33
CA GLY A 187 28.67 5.13 4.20
C GLY A 187 29.39 6.04 3.20
N GLY A 188 28.97 7.29 3.08
CA GLY A 188 29.51 8.25 2.12
C GLY A 188 29.08 8.03 0.66
N LYS A 189 28.19 7.07 0.39
CA LYS A 189 27.63 6.79 -0.93
C LYS A 189 26.18 7.28 -1.02
N THR A 190 25.80 7.85 -2.17
CA THR A 190 24.40 8.16 -2.43
C THR A 190 23.66 6.87 -2.77
N ILE A 191 22.63 6.55 -2.01
CA ILE A 191 21.72 5.44 -2.29
C ILE A 191 20.39 5.99 -2.82
N HIS A 192 19.71 5.18 -3.61
CA HIS A 192 18.41 5.49 -4.18
C HIS A 192 17.37 4.51 -3.65
N VAL A 193 16.17 5.03 -3.46
CA VAL A 193 14.99 4.23 -3.11
C VAL A 193 13.88 4.62 -4.07
N THR A 194 13.24 3.65 -4.70
CA THR A 194 12.03 3.86 -5.51
C THR A 194 11.04 2.76 -5.22
N GLY A 195 9.78 3.13 -5.14
CA GLY A 195 8.71 2.18 -4.95
C GLY A 195 7.47 2.55 -5.74
N ILE A 196 6.65 1.53 -5.97
CA ILE A 196 5.31 1.63 -6.56
C ILE A 196 4.32 0.87 -5.70
N SER A 197 3.06 1.31 -5.73
CA SER A 197 1.95 0.58 -5.12
C SER A 197 0.68 0.69 -5.94
N LYS A 198 -0.25 -0.21 -5.68
CA LYS A 198 -1.62 -0.15 -6.19
C LYS A 198 -2.61 -0.48 -5.08
N GLY A 199 -3.80 0.09 -5.23
CA GLY A 199 -4.95 -0.14 -4.36
C GLY A 199 -5.80 1.12 -4.26
N ALA A 200 -7.13 0.91 -4.21
CA ALA A 200 -8.12 1.97 -4.04
C ALA A 200 -9.34 1.46 -3.25
N GLY A 201 -9.63 0.16 -3.28
CA GLY A 201 -10.67 -0.52 -2.50
C GLY A 201 -10.17 -1.85 -1.94
N MET A 202 -10.94 -2.45 -1.01
CA MET A 202 -10.56 -3.59 -0.19
C MET A 202 -9.26 -3.29 0.56
N ILE A 203 -9.21 -2.13 1.28
CA ILE A 203 -8.03 -1.62 1.96
C ILE A 203 -8.22 -1.58 3.47
N ARG A 204 -7.75 -2.60 4.13
CA ARG A 204 -7.45 -2.68 5.57
C ARG A 204 -6.25 -3.59 5.76
N PRO A 205 -5.04 -3.08 5.70
CA PRO A 205 -3.88 -3.91 5.83
C PRO A 205 -3.76 -4.46 7.26
N ASN A 206 -3.90 -5.77 7.36
CA ASN A 206 -3.44 -6.54 8.51
C ASN A 206 -2.26 -7.37 8.02
N MET A 207 -1.12 -6.70 7.76
CA MET A 207 0.01 -7.14 6.97
C MET A 207 -0.25 -7.13 5.44
N ALA A 208 -0.84 -6.03 4.98
CA ALA A 208 -0.98 -5.50 3.62
C ALA A 208 -2.29 -5.77 2.88
N THR A 209 -2.99 -4.69 2.42
CA THR A 209 -4.11 -4.77 1.47
C THR A 209 -3.76 -4.01 0.19
N MET A 210 -2.69 -4.45 -0.52
CA MET A 210 -2.22 -3.81 -1.73
C MET A 210 -1.11 -4.64 -2.39
N LEU A 211 -0.68 -4.28 -3.57
CA LEU A 211 0.63 -4.67 -4.06
C LEU A 211 1.57 -3.49 -3.93
N GLY A 212 2.69 -3.69 -3.24
CA GLY A 212 3.75 -2.69 -3.08
C GLY A 212 5.11 -3.30 -3.37
N PHE A 213 5.89 -2.60 -4.19
CA PHE A 213 7.24 -3.02 -4.56
C PHE A 213 8.18 -1.86 -4.31
N ILE A 214 9.07 -2.00 -3.34
CA ILE A 214 10.06 -0.98 -2.96
C ILE A 214 11.45 -1.59 -3.20
N ALA A 215 12.29 -0.87 -3.92
CA ALA A 215 13.67 -1.28 -4.14
C ALA A 215 14.65 -0.17 -3.76
N THR A 216 15.85 -0.59 -3.35
CA THR A 216 17.01 0.28 -3.13
C THR A 216 18.25 -0.36 -3.74
N ASP A 217 19.17 0.48 -4.22
CA ASP A 217 20.51 0.04 -4.64
C ASP A 217 21.47 -0.16 -3.44
N ALA A 218 21.06 0.24 -2.24
CA ALA A 218 21.87 0.09 -1.03
C ALA A 218 22.23 -1.38 -0.71
N ALA A 219 23.41 -1.60 -0.17
CA ALA A 219 23.78 -2.86 0.43
C ALA A 219 23.23 -2.93 1.86
N ILE A 220 22.46 -3.98 2.15
CA ILE A 220 21.81 -4.24 3.44
C ILE A 220 22.16 -5.67 3.87
N ALA A 221 22.54 -5.86 5.13
CA ALA A 221 22.81 -7.19 5.65
C ALA A 221 21.56 -8.09 5.51
N PRO A 222 21.68 -9.32 5.00
CA PRO A 222 20.52 -10.20 4.76
C PRO A 222 19.65 -10.43 6.01
N ALA A 223 20.26 -10.51 7.19
CA ALA A 223 19.57 -10.70 8.46
C ALA A 223 18.68 -9.50 8.85
N LEU A 224 19.03 -8.29 8.36
CA LEU A 224 18.27 -7.07 8.64
C LEU A 224 17.06 -6.89 7.72
N LEU A 225 17.07 -7.44 6.50
CA LEU A 225 16.13 -7.09 5.46
C LEU A 225 14.67 -7.47 5.81
N GLN A 226 14.45 -8.67 6.34
CA GLN A 226 13.10 -9.12 6.70
C GLN A 226 12.51 -8.36 7.92
N PRO A 227 13.25 -8.12 9.03
CA PRO A 227 12.80 -7.21 10.08
C PRO A 227 12.49 -5.81 9.57
N LEU A 228 13.36 -5.25 8.72
CA LEU A 228 13.16 -3.93 8.10
C LEU A 228 11.88 -3.87 7.27
N ALA A 229 11.62 -4.87 6.42
CA ALA A 229 10.39 -4.93 5.63
C ALA A 229 9.12 -4.94 6.52
N ARG A 230 9.14 -5.70 7.63
CA ARG A 230 8.03 -5.72 8.59
C ARG A 230 7.84 -4.36 9.26
N GLN A 231 8.93 -3.73 9.73
CA GLN A 231 8.85 -2.43 10.37
C GLN A 231 8.33 -1.36 9.41
N LEU A 232 8.78 -1.35 8.16
CA LEU A 232 8.27 -0.44 7.13
C LEU A 232 6.77 -0.65 6.88
N ALA A 233 6.32 -1.89 6.75
CA ALA A 233 4.90 -2.21 6.59
C ALA A 233 4.07 -1.73 7.79
N ASP A 234 4.57 -1.93 9.02
CA ASP A 234 3.90 -1.54 10.26
C ASP A 234 3.79 -0.02 10.44
N GLU A 235 4.68 0.77 9.83
CA GLU A 235 4.68 2.22 9.94
C GLU A 235 4.11 2.93 8.69
N SER A 236 3.64 2.17 7.70
CA SER A 236 3.09 2.69 6.46
C SER A 236 1.79 1.98 6.06
N PHE A 237 1.88 0.90 5.31
CA PHE A 237 0.73 0.18 4.75
C PHE A 237 -0.18 -0.43 5.82
N ASN A 238 0.35 -0.84 6.98
CA ASN A 238 -0.45 -1.28 8.12
C ASN A 238 -1.03 -0.10 8.94
N ARG A 239 -1.04 1.12 8.40
CA ARG A 239 -1.63 2.31 9.02
C ARG A 239 -2.64 3.01 8.11
N ILE A 240 -3.14 2.31 7.09
CA ILE A 240 -4.16 2.85 6.20
C ILE A 240 -5.44 2.02 6.25
N SER A 241 -6.56 2.62 5.87
CA SER A 241 -7.81 1.91 5.58
C SER A 241 -8.69 2.75 4.65
N VAL A 242 -9.35 2.10 3.69
CA VAL A 242 -10.40 2.70 2.87
C VAL A 242 -11.77 2.23 3.34
N ASP A 243 -12.01 0.94 3.41
CA ASP A 243 -13.31 0.32 3.65
C ASP A 243 -13.34 -0.70 4.80
N GLY A 244 -12.18 -1.00 5.39
CA GLY A 244 -12.09 -1.96 6.48
C GLY A 244 -11.97 -3.42 6.03
N ASP A 245 -11.92 -3.70 4.73
CA ASP A 245 -11.85 -5.05 4.18
C ASP A 245 -10.40 -5.48 3.89
N THR A 246 -10.03 -6.71 4.28
CA THR A 246 -8.70 -7.28 4.05
C THR A 246 -8.68 -8.16 2.81
N SER A 247 -7.80 -7.84 1.86
CA SER A 247 -7.66 -8.59 0.61
C SER A 247 -7.01 -9.96 0.78
N THR A 248 -7.18 -10.79 -0.24
CA THR A 248 -6.60 -12.13 -0.34
C THR A 248 -5.18 -12.14 -0.93
N ASN A 249 -4.74 -11.04 -1.55
CA ASN A 249 -3.55 -11.01 -2.42
C ASN A 249 -2.40 -10.12 -1.94
N ASP A 250 -2.58 -9.43 -0.84
CA ASP A 250 -1.68 -8.36 -0.42
C ASP A 250 -0.25 -8.81 -0.26
N SER A 251 0.65 -8.02 -0.81
CA SER A 251 2.07 -8.29 -0.79
C SER A 251 2.87 -6.99 -0.83
N MET A 252 3.76 -6.79 0.14
CA MET A 252 4.78 -5.75 0.10
C MET A 252 6.15 -6.40 -0.05
N MET A 253 6.87 -6.06 -1.10
CA MET A 253 8.22 -6.55 -1.36
C MET A 253 9.25 -5.45 -1.12
N LEU A 254 10.33 -5.79 -0.42
CA LEU A 254 11.51 -4.94 -0.25
C LEU A 254 12.70 -5.63 -0.94
N VAL A 255 13.32 -4.91 -1.85
CA VAL A 255 14.49 -5.37 -2.63
C VAL A 255 15.70 -4.50 -2.29
N ALA A 256 16.81 -5.13 -1.94
CA ALA A 256 18.13 -4.49 -1.84
C ALA A 256 19.04 -5.10 -2.92
N THR A 257 19.45 -4.29 -3.91
CA THR A 257 20.22 -4.82 -5.05
C THR A 257 21.74 -4.84 -4.81
N HIS A 258 22.20 -4.17 -3.76
CA HIS A 258 23.62 -4.06 -3.39
C HIS A 258 24.51 -3.43 -4.48
N GLN A 259 23.97 -2.46 -5.23
CA GLN A 259 24.67 -1.83 -6.37
C GLN A 259 25.16 -0.39 -6.10
N ALA A 260 24.98 0.14 -4.87
CA ALA A 260 25.42 1.50 -4.53
C ALA A 260 26.87 1.59 -4.00
N ASP A 261 27.58 0.47 -3.93
CA ASP A 261 28.97 0.39 -3.42
C ASP A 261 29.15 0.89 -1.98
N ASN A 262 28.10 0.96 -1.20
CA ASN A 262 28.20 1.21 0.25
C ASN A 262 28.54 -0.09 1.01
N ALA A 263 29.17 0.05 2.18
CA ALA A 263 29.29 -1.07 3.09
C ALA A 263 27.89 -1.57 3.52
N PRO A 264 27.65 -2.89 3.64
CA PRO A 264 26.35 -3.38 4.05
C PRO A 264 25.91 -2.82 5.41
N VAL A 265 24.74 -2.17 5.45
CA VAL A 265 24.13 -1.69 6.69
C VAL A 265 23.75 -2.88 7.56
N GLN A 266 24.27 -2.91 8.79
CA GLN A 266 24.15 -4.04 9.73
C GLN A 266 23.06 -3.81 10.77
N ALA A 267 22.76 -2.54 11.11
CA ALA A 267 21.81 -2.14 12.13
C ALA A 267 21.09 -0.84 11.71
N LEU A 268 19.98 -0.49 12.38
CA LEU A 268 19.21 0.73 12.09
C LEU A 268 19.43 1.85 13.13
N ASP A 269 20.23 1.61 14.17
CA ASP A 269 20.45 2.52 15.29
C ASP A 269 21.68 3.43 15.10
N ASP A 270 22.53 3.17 14.11
CA ASP A 270 23.61 4.06 13.71
C ASP A 270 23.17 5.10 12.65
N ALA A 271 24.05 6.05 12.32
CA ALA A 271 23.74 7.14 11.41
C ALA A 271 23.38 6.66 9.98
N ASP A 272 24.10 5.65 9.48
CA ASP A 272 23.87 5.08 8.15
C ASP A 272 22.55 4.31 8.10
N GLY A 273 22.26 3.50 9.13
CA GLY A 273 21.02 2.77 9.27
C GLY A 273 19.81 3.71 9.40
N GLN A 274 19.94 4.78 10.18
CA GLN A 274 18.89 5.79 10.32
C GLN A 274 18.63 6.53 9.01
N ALA A 275 19.68 6.89 8.25
CA ALA A 275 19.54 7.55 6.95
C ALA A 275 18.84 6.64 5.92
N LEU A 276 19.25 5.37 5.83
CA LEU A 276 18.62 4.36 4.99
C LEU A 276 17.14 4.18 5.37
N TYR A 277 16.88 3.99 6.66
CA TYR A 277 15.53 3.77 7.17
C TYR A 277 14.61 4.95 6.89
N ALA A 278 15.07 6.19 7.11
CA ALA A 278 14.30 7.38 6.84
C ALA A 278 13.89 7.50 5.36
N ALA A 279 14.81 7.18 4.42
CA ALA A 279 14.52 7.18 2.99
C ALA A 279 13.48 6.10 2.61
N LEU A 280 13.65 4.87 3.08
CA LEU A 280 12.71 3.76 2.84
C LEU A 280 11.34 4.05 3.43
N ARG A 281 11.28 4.54 4.68
CA ARG A 281 10.06 4.91 5.38
C ARG A 281 9.32 6.03 4.65
N SER A 282 10.03 7.06 4.18
CA SER A 282 9.44 8.16 3.42
C SER A 282 8.73 7.65 2.16
N VAL A 283 9.38 6.77 1.38
CA VAL A 283 8.76 6.17 0.18
C VAL A 283 7.56 5.30 0.57
N ALA A 284 7.70 4.43 1.57
CA ALA A 284 6.61 3.54 2.00
C ALA A 284 5.38 4.33 2.48
N GLN A 285 5.58 5.41 3.26
CA GLN A 285 4.49 6.25 3.75
C GLN A 285 3.82 7.06 2.63
N GLN A 286 4.58 7.60 1.68
CA GLN A 286 4.02 8.29 0.52
C GLN A 286 3.13 7.34 -0.30
N LEU A 287 3.59 6.12 -0.55
CA LEU A 287 2.83 5.10 -1.27
C LEU A 287 1.56 4.69 -0.51
N ALA A 288 1.65 4.48 0.80
CA ALA A 288 0.51 4.13 1.63
C ALA A 288 -0.56 5.23 1.67
N GLN A 289 -0.15 6.49 1.85
CA GLN A 289 -1.06 7.63 1.82
C GLN A 289 -1.66 7.85 0.42
N ALA A 290 -0.89 7.61 -0.65
CA ALA A 290 -1.39 7.71 -2.03
C ALA A 290 -2.55 6.72 -2.29
N ILE A 291 -2.52 5.53 -1.70
CA ILE A 291 -3.62 4.56 -1.76
C ILE A 291 -4.91 5.13 -1.14
N VAL A 292 -4.81 5.76 0.03
CA VAL A 292 -5.97 6.35 0.71
C VAL A 292 -6.50 7.58 -0.02
N ARG A 293 -5.60 8.42 -0.55
CA ARG A 293 -5.96 9.62 -1.32
C ARG A 293 -6.67 9.29 -2.63
N ASP A 294 -6.36 8.14 -3.21
CA ASP A 294 -6.99 7.58 -4.41
C ASP A 294 -8.00 6.47 -4.05
N GLY A 295 -8.50 6.46 -2.81
CA GLY A 295 -9.53 5.52 -2.38
C GLY A 295 -10.80 5.64 -3.19
N GLU A 296 -11.49 4.52 -3.45
CA GLU A 296 -12.73 4.48 -4.24
C GLU A 296 -13.76 5.47 -3.71
N GLY A 297 -14.06 6.50 -4.50
CA GLY A 297 -15.02 7.55 -4.15
C GLY A 297 -14.55 8.52 -3.05
N ALA A 298 -13.28 8.52 -2.66
CA ALA A 298 -12.75 9.40 -1.62
C ALA A 298 -12.83 10.87 -2.02
N THR A 299 -13.32 11.72 -1.12
CA THR A 299 -13.32 13.18 -1.24
C THR A 299 -12.51 13.87 -0.14
N LYS A 300 -12.14 13.15 0.90
CA LYS A 300 -11.37 13.61 2.05
C LYS A 300 -10.27 12.63 2.40
N PHE A 301 -9.09 13.15 2.74
CA PHE A 301 -8.01 12.40 3.37
C PHE A 301 -8.01 12.71 4.86
N ILE A 302 -8.14 11.68 5.69
CA ILE A 302 -8.33 11.82 7.13
C ILE A 302 -7.16 11.18 7.87
N THR A 303 -6.46 11.98 8.66
CA THR A 303 -5.44 11.51 9.61
C THR A 303 -6.08 11.34 10.97
N VAL A 304 -6.15 10.12 11.48
CA VAL A 304 -6.60 9.82 12.84
C VAL A 304 -5.37 9.55 13.71
N ARG A 305 -4.99 10.54 14.52
CA ARG A 305 -3.90 10.44 15.50
C ARG A 305 -4.50 10.17 16.87
N VAL A 306 -4.01 9.15 17.54
CA VAL A 306 -4.38 8.84 18.92
C VAL A 306 -3.12 8.87 19.77
N SER A 307 -3.14 9.65 20.86
CA SER A 307 -2.05 9.80 21.83
C SER A 307 -2.53 9.50 23.24
N GLY A 308 -1.60 9.49 24.18
CA GLY A 308 -1.90 9.29 25.59
C GLY A 308 -2.39 7.88 25.94
N GLY A 309 -2.15 6.87 25.09
CA GLY A 309 -2.45 5.47 25.38
C GLY A 309 -1.37 4.80 26.22
N GLN A 310 -1.69 3.65 26.79
CA GLN A 310 -0.70 2.83 27.53
C GLN A 310 0.27 2.13 26.60
N THR A 311 -0.21 1.74 25.41
CA THR A 311 0.60 1.09 24.38
C THR A 311 0.26 1.64 23.00
N ARG A 312 1.18 1.50 22.06
CA ARG A 312 0.96 1.81 20.63
C ARG A 312 -0.21 1.01 20.04
N ALA A 313 -0.34 -0.27 20.44
CA ALA A 313 -1.43 -1.14 19.98
C ALA A 313 -2.80 -0.62 20.43
N GLU A 314 -2.91 -0.11 21.66
CA GLU A 314 -4.13 0.54 22.18
C GLU A 314 -4.50 1.78 21.34
N CYS A 315 -3.53 2.65 21.06
CA CYS A 315 -3.76 3.83 20.24
C CYS A 315 -4.20 3.44 18.81
N ALA A 316 -3.56 2.45 18.21
CA ALA A 316 -3.96 1.92 16.90
C ALA A 316 -5.38 1.35 16.91
N GLN A 317 -5.76 0.62 17.97
CA GLN A 317 -7.10 0.05 18.12
C GLN A 317 -8.19 1.13 18.14
N VAL A 318 -7.98 2.22 18.87
CA VAL A 318 -8.88 3.38 18.90
C VAL A 318 -8.90 4.08 17.53
N ALA A 319 -7.74 4.31 16.93
CA ALA A 319 -7.65 4.96 15.62
C ALA A 319 -8.41 4.16 14.55
N TYR A 320 -8.28 2.84 14.54
CA TYR A 320 -9.02 1.98 13.61
C TYR A 320 -10.52 1.93 13.90
N ALA A 321 -10.96 1.98 15.16
CA ALA A 321 -12.37 2.07 15.48
C ALA A 321 -13.01 3.33 14.88
N ILE A 322 -12.31 4.45 14.91
CA ILE A 322 -12.73 5.70 14.26
C ILE A 322 -12.70 5.55 12.73
N ALA A 323 -11.58 5.07 12.18
CA ALA A 323 -11.35 4.97 10.74
C ALA A 323 -12.32 4.01 10.02
N HIS A 324 -12.81 2.97 10.72
CA HIS A 324 -13.74 1.98 10.17
C HIS A 324 -15.21 2.31 10.43
N SER A 325 -15.53 3.35 11.22
CA SER A 325 -16.91 3.70 11.51
C SER A 325 -17.63 4.29 10.29
N PRO A 326 -18.63 3.61 9.70
CA PRO A 326 -19.40 4.19 8.59
C PRO A 326 -20.06 5.51 8.97
N LEU A 327 -20.50 5.66 10.23
CA LEU A 327 -21.13 6.90 10.71
C LEU A 327 -20.12 8.05 10.74
N VAL A 328 -18.88 7.79 11.14
CA VAL A 328 -17.80 8.79 11.12
C VAL A 328 -17.48 9.14 9.66
N LYS A 329 -17.23 8.15 8.81
CA LYS A 329 -16.84 8.36 7.42
C LYS A 329 -17.90 9.12 6.61
N THR A 330 -19.19 8.82 6.81
CA THR A 330 -20.29 9.55 6.14
C THR A 330 -20.46 10.97 6.69
N ALA A 331 -20.14 11.24 7.97
CA ALA A 331 -20.12 12.61 8.50
C ALA A 331 -19.00 13.43 7.84
N PHE A 332 -17.81 12.84 7.63
CA PHE A 332 -16.72 13.51 6.89
C PHE A 332 -17.13 13.81 5.45
N PHE A 333 -17.77 12.88 4.74
CA PHE A 333 -18.30 13.12 3.41
C PHE A 333 -19.27 14.30 3.37
N ALA A 334 -20.19 14.35 4.35
CA ALA A 334 -21.16 15.44 4.47
C ALA A 334 -20.57 16.75 5.00
N SER A 335 -19.26 16.79 5.31
CA SER A 335 -18.60 17.91 6.02
C SER A 335 -19.32 18.29 7.33
N ASP A 336 -19.88 17.29 8.04
CA ASP A 336 -20.55 17.43 9.35
C ASP A 336 -19.53 17.20 10.46
N PRO A 337 -19.24 18.21 11.33
CA PRO A 337 -18.35 18.06 12.49
C PRO A 337 -18.98 17.25 13.60
N ASN A 338 -19.33 16.01 13.35
CA ASN A 338 -20.07 15.16 14.27
C ASN A 338 -19.17 14.56 15.35
N LEU A 339 -18.85 15.35 16.37
CA LEU A 339 -18.00 14.95 17.49
C LEU A 339 -18.52 13.70 18.22
N GLY A 340 -19.85 13.58 18.33
CA GLY A 340 -20.50 12.47 19.01
C GLY A 340 -20.22 11.11 18.35
N ARG A 341 -20.19 11.05 17.02
CA ARG A 341 -19.86 9.82 16.27
C ARG A 341 -18.42 9.40 16.49
N ILE A 342 -17.48 10.37 16.54
CA ILE A 342 -16.06 10.09 16.80
C ILE A 342 -15.89 9.57 18.23
N LEU A 343 -16.46 10.23 19.24
CA LEU A 343 -16.37 9.80 20.64
C LEU A 343 -17.05 8.43 20.86
N ALA A 344 -18.18 8.16 20.19
CA ALA A 344 -18.80 6.85 20.23
C ALA A 344 -17.85 5.75 19.72
N ALA A 345 -17.10 6.03 18.61
CA ALA A 345 -16.12 5.11 18.10
C ALA A 345 -14.95 4.88 19.07
N VAL A 346 -14.48 5.92 19.74
CA VAL A 346 -13.50 5.80 20.83
C VAL A 346 -14.04 4.89 21.94
N GLY A 347 -15.30 5.07 22.33
CA GLY A 347 -15.93 4.34 23.45
C GLY A 347 -16.08 2.84 23.18
N TYR A 348 -16.39 2.43 21.94
CA TYR A 348 -16.51 1.00 21.59
C TYR A 348 -15.22 0.38 21.04
N ALA A 349 -14.10 1.09 21.09
CA ALA A 349 -12.83 0.57 20.57
C ALA A 349 -12.30 -0.68 21.31
N GLY A 350 -12.93 -1.10 22.41
CA GLY A 350 -12.58 -2.32 23.14
C GLY A 350 -11.54 -2.13 24.24
N ILE A 351 -11.33 -0.90 24.72
CA ILE A 351 -10.47 -0.61 25.87
C ILE A 351 -11.33 -0.71 27.14
N ALA A 352 -11.18 -1.79 27.88
CA ALA A 352 -12.09 -2.13 29.00
C ALA A 352 -12.07 -1.13 30.16
N ASP A 353 -10.95 -0.47 30.42
CA ASP A 353 -10.72 0.48 31.51
C ASP A 353 -10.54 1.92 31.01
N LEU A 354 -11.13 2.25 29.86
CA LEU A 354 -11.11 3.60 29.30
C LEU A 354 -11.92 4.55 30.19
N ASP A 355 -11.27 5.59 30.73
CA ASP A 355 -11.94 6.66 31.47
C ASP A 355 -12.29 7.79 30.48
N GLN A 356 -13.57 7.90 30.15
CA GLN A 356 -14.06 8.93 29.24
C GLN A 356 -13.77 10.36 29.71
N ASN A 357 -13.69 10.59 31.06
CA ASN A 357 -13.45 11.92 31.60
C ASN A 357 -12.01 12.44 31.43
N ARG A 358 -11.12 11.61 30.86
CA ARG A 358 -9.74 11.99 30.56
C ARG A 358 -9.51 12.29 29.08
N ILE A 359 -10.53 12.05 28.25
CA ILE A 359 -10.41 12.21 26.80
C ILE A 359 -10.41 13.68 26.43
N ALA A 360 -9.39 14.08 25.63
CA ALA A 360 -9.38 15.34 24.91
C ALA A 360 -9.37 15.07 23.39
N MET A 361 -9.95 15.99 22.60
CA MET A 361 -9.99 15.85 21.15
C MET A 361 -9.82 17.18 20.45
N HIS A 362 -9.05 17.16 19.37
CA HIS A 362 -8.91 18.25 18.41
C HIS A 362 -9.41 17.80 17.04
N LEU A 363 -10.10 18.71 16.36
CA LEU A 363 -10.45 18.57 14.95
C LEU A 363 -9.67 19.65 14.18
N GLY A 364 -8.64 19.24 13.46
CA GLY A 364 -7.65 20.17 12.90
C GLY A 364 -6.97 21.01 13.99
N ASP A 365 -7.09 22.30 13.86
CA ASP A 365 -6.59 23.30 14.83
C ASP A 365 -7.57 23.64 15.95
N VAL A 366 -8.78 23.06 15.94
CA VAL A 366 -9.85 23.37 16.90
C VAL A 366 -9.87 22.36 18.03
N HIS A 367 -9.70 22.81 19.28
CA HIS A 367 -9.87 21.98 20.47
C HIS A 367 -11.37 21.83 20.79
N VAL A 368 -11.93 20.66 20.54
CA VAL A 368 -13.38 20.43 20.52
C VAL A 368 -13.90 19.69 21.76
N VAL A 369 -13.08 18.82 22.37
CA VAL A 369 -13.43 18.04 23.57
C VAL A 369 -12.35 18.17 24.62
N GLN A 370 -12.76 18.38 25.87
CA GLN A 370 -11.91 18.38 27.05
C GLN A 370 -12.62 17.66 28.19
N ASP A 371 -11.87 16.87 28.99
CA ASP A 371 -12.40 16.10 30.12
C ASP A 371 -13.63 15.27 29.72
N GLY A 372 -13.61 14.67 28.53
CA GLY A 372 -14.68 13.84 27.97
C GLY A 372 -15.92 14.60 27.50
N GLY A 373 -15.98 15.91 27.69
CA GLY A 373 -17.11 16.76 27.32
C GLY A 373 -16.81 17.75 26.19
N ARG A 374 -17.85 18.22 25.50
CA ARG A 374 -17.73 19.33 24.56
C ARG A 374 -17.20 20.57 25.28
N ARG A 375 -16.16 21.19 24.73
CA ARG A 375 -15.64 22.45 25.27
C ARG A 375 -16.68 23.56 25.21
N ALA A 376 -16.75 24.39 26.26
CA ALA A 376 -17.68 25.52 26.32
C ALA A 376 -17.41 26.58 25.23
N GLU A 377 -16.14 26.77 24.86
CA GLU A 377 -15.72 27.73 23.87
C GLU A 377 -15.85 27.21 22.42
N TYR A 378 -16.15 25.91 22.22
CA TYR A 378 -16.30 25.34 20.87
C TYR A 378 -17.55 25.90 20.18
N ARG A 379 -17.36 26.42 18.99
CA ARG A 379 -18.44 26.88 18.10
C ARG A 379 -18.53 25.94 16.89
N GLU A 380 -19.74 25.68 16.46
CA GLU A 380 -20.03 24.78 15.33
C GLU A 380 -19.39 25.25 14.04
N GLU A 381 -19.32 26.58 13.82
CA GLU A 381 -18.72 27.20 12.63
C GLU A 381 -17.23 26.89 12.53
N ASP A 382 -16.51 26.77 13.65
CA ASP A 382 -15.09 26.41 13.67
C ASP A 382 -14.89 24.95 13.22
N GLY A 383 -15.75 24.04 13.68
CA GLY A 383 -15.77 22.64 13.24
C GLY A 383 -16.10 22.53 11.74
N GLN A 384 -17.12 23.21 11.27
CA GLN A 384 -17.51 23.22 9.85
C GLN A 384 -16.38 23.74 8.96
N ARG A 385 -15.66 24.79 9.38
CA ARG A 385 -14.50 25.30 8.65
C ARG A 385 -13.44 24.21 8.45
N VAL A 386 -13.16 23.39 9.45
CA VAL A 386 -12.21 22.29 9.34
C VAL A 386 -12.76 21.20 8.43
N MET A 387 -14.02 20.81 8.61
CA MET A 387 -14.63 19.73 7.83
C MET A 387 -14.79 20.03 6.34
N GLN A 388 -14.74 21.29 5.92
CA GLN A 388 -14.72 21.68 4.50
C GLN A 388 -13.37 21.43 3.82
N GLN A 389 -12.30 21.21 4.57
CA GLN A 389 -10.98 20.92 4.00
C GLN A 389 -10.94 19.50 3.40
N SER A 390 -10.05 19.29 2.43
CA SER A 390 -9.82 17.97 1.85
C SER A 390 -8.90 17.11 2.71
N ASP A 391 -7.97 17.71 3.45
CA ASP A 391 -7.08 17.05 4.42
C ASP A 391 -7.50 17.45 5.83
N ILE A 392 -7.89 16.45 6.63
CA ILE A 392 -8.42 16.68 7.98
C ILE A 392 -7.69 15.79 8.97
N THR A 393 -7.28 16.38 10.12
CA THR A 393 -6.71 15.62 11.23
C THR A 393 -7.70 15.55 12.38
N VAL A 394 -7.99 14.34 12.85
CA VAL A 394 -8.62 14.07 14.13
C VAL A 394 -7.53 13.64 15.09
N HIS A 395 -7.34 14.39 16.18
CA HIS A 395 -6.41 14.01 17.25
C HIS A 395 -7.18 13.73 18.53
N VAL A 396 -7.09 12.50 19.02
CA VAL A 396 -7.68 12.06 20.28
C VAL A 396 -6.56 11.78 21.27
N ASP A 397 -6.62 12.41 22.45
CA ASP A 397 -5.76 12.09 23.59
C ASP A 397 -6.55 11.28 24.60
N LEU A 398 -6.07 10.08 24.94
CA LEU A 398 -6.71 9.18 25.90
C LEU A 398 -6.37 9.50 27.35
N GLY A 399 -5.35 10.32 27.60
CA GLY A 399 -4.94 10.78 28.94
C GLY A 399 -4.49 9.68 29.90
N ARG A 400 -4.01 8.51 29.41
CA ARG A 400 -3.71 7.35 30.25
C ARG A 400 -2.28 6.81 30.11
N GLY A 401 -1.46 7.38 29.22
CA GLY A 401 -0.07 6.96 28.96
C GLY A 401 0.69 7.94 28.09
N GLN A 402 1.75 7.45 27.44
CA GLN A 402 2.64 8.25 26.57
C GLN A 402 2.74 7.69 25.15
N ALA A 403 2.07 6.57 24.88
CA ALA A 403 2.10 5.97 23.56
C ALA A 403 1.21 6.77 22.60
N GLU A 404 1.58 6.71 21.32
CA GLU A 404 0.78 7.28 20.23
C GLU A 404 0.83 6.38 19.00
N ASP A 405 -0.19 6.48 18.17
CA ASP A 405 -0.22 5.90 16.82
C ASP A 405 -1.11 6.73 15.88
N THR A 406 -0.93 6.53 14.59
CA THR A 406 -1.66 7.26 13.56
C THR A 406 -2.17 6.29 12.50
N VAL A 407 -3.42 6.46 12.08
CA VAL A 407 -4.05 5.74 10.97
C VAL A 407 -4.54 6.77 9.94
N TRP A 408 -4.31 6.50 8.66
CA TRP A 408 -4.83 7.30 7.55
C TRP A 408 -6.03 6.60 6.93
N THR A 409 -7.09 7.36 6.69
CA THR A 409 -8.32 6.87 6.07
C THR A 409 -8.94 7.94 5.17
N CYS A 410 -10.04 7.60 4.51
CA CYS A 410 -10.85 8.53 3.73
C CYS A 410 -12.30 8.53 4.23
N ASP A 411 -13.10 9.44 3.72
CA ASP A 411 -14.55 9.45 3.90
C ASP A 411 -15.24 8.29 3.16
N LEU A 412 -16.57 8.22 3.25
CA LEU A 412 -17.39 7.24 2.55
C LEU A 412 -18.49 7.99 1.77
N SER A 413 -18.32 8.05 0.46
CA SER A 413 -19.21 8.74 -0.47
C SER A 413 -20.24 7.80 -1.14
N HIS A 414 -21.15 8.36 -1.91
CA HIS A 414 -22.05 7.58 -2.77
C HIS A 414 -21.30 6.86 -3.90
N ASP A 415 -20.20 7.44 -4.38
CA ASP A 415 -19.41 6.87 -5.48
C ASP A 415 -18.75 5.54 -5.09
N TYR A 416 -18.39 5.35 -3.80
CA TYR A 416 -17.92 4.06 -3.32
C TYR A 416 -18.92 2.94 -3.62
N VAL A 417 -20.21 3.19 -3.38
CA VAL A 417 -21.28 2.19 -3.66
C VAL A 417 -21.42 1.96 -5.15
N SER A 418 -21.41 3.02 -5.96
CA SER A 418 -21.54 2.92 -7.42
C SER A 418 -20.39 2.13 -8.05
N ILE A 419 -19.12 2.43 -7.66
CA ILE A 419 -17.92 1.73 -8.14
C ILE A 419 -17.99 0.24 -7.82
N ASN A 420 -18.39 -0.10 -6.59
CA ASN A 420 -18.42 -1.50 -6.15
C ASN A 420 -19.61 -2.30 -6.67
N ALA A 421 -20.73 -1.63 -7.02
CA ALA A 421 -21.87 -2.28 -7.69
C ALA A 421 -21.50 -2.81 -9.08
N ASP A 422 -20.61 -2.12 -9.80
CA ASP A 422 -20.24 -2.41 -11.19
C ASP A 422 -18.86 -3.10 -11.33
N TYR A 423 -18.22 -3.49 -10.23
CA TYR A 423 -16.84 -4.00 -10.21
C TYR A 423 -16.56 -5.20 -11.14
N ARG A 424 -17.57 -6.02 -11.43
CA ARG A 424 -17.45 -7.20 -12.30
C ARG A 424 -17.73 -6.95 -13.78
N SER A 425 -18.21 -5.77 -14.13
CA SER A 425 -18.63 -5.43 -15.50
C SER A 425 -17.45 -5.02 -16.42
#